data_e2fd56a5ad3243b2560b9e5924730b5c
#
_entry.id   e2fd56a5ad3243b2560b9e5924730b5c
#
_cell.length_a   1.000
_cell.length_b   1.000
_cell.length_c   1.000
_cell.angle_alpha   90.00
_cell.angle_beta   90.00
_cell.angle_gamma   90.00
#
_symmetry.space_group_name_H-M   'P 1'
#
loop_
_entity.id
_entity.type
_entity.pdbx_description
1 polymer ?
#
loop_
_entity_poly.entity_id
_entity_poly.type
_entity_poly.pdbx_seq_one_letter_code
_entity_poly.pdbx_strand_id
1 'polypeptide(L)'
;MLAVVNHKGGCGKTTTVTNLGAALSLGSEERGIKPRKVLIVDLDPRGNVATTFGVDKNALGPTMNGLFQAVIDGSRIDINPFVIPPERLTRWMRKAWKRQFPNRPRGPPVSHKVDSLSLLPADLDLSGIEIELAMRIGREHRLRIALEGAMEQFDLIIIDTPASLGLLTVNALTAADWLLIPIQAEFYALESMGQLLDTLRKVQSRVNPSLKLLGISMTMVQ
;
A
#
# COMPACT_ATOMS: atom_id res chain seq x y z
N MET A 1 2.46 -11.04 2.44
CA MET A 1 1.87 -9.72 2.05
C MET A 1 0.77 -9.33 3.03
N LEU A 2 0.65 -8.04 3.38
CA LEU A 2 -0.34 -7.47 4.29
C LEU A 2 -1.21 -6.46 3.53
N ALA A 3 -2.52 -6.67 3.44
CA ALA A 3 -3.47 -5.68 2.94
C ALA A 3 -4.06 -4.85 4.10
N VAL A 4 -4.14 -3.54 3.93
CA VAL A 4 -4.80 -2.63 4.86
C VAL A 4 -6.08 -2.14 4.22
N VAL A 5 -7.23 -2.60 4.71
CA VAL A 5 -8.52 -2.43 4.04
C VAL A 5 -9.59 -1.87 4.97
N ASN A 6 -10.29 -0.87 4.51
CA ASN A 6 -11.59 -0.43 5.03
C ASN A 6 -12.28 0.40 3.95
N HIS A 7 -13.60 0.23 3.76
CA HIS A 7 -14.33 0.98 2.75
C HIS A 7 -14.67 2.41 3.19
N LYS A 8 -14.53 2.76 4.47
CA LYS A 8 -14.70 4.14 4.96
C LYS A 8 -13.49 4.99 4.58
N GLY A 9 -13.74 6.14 3.95
CA GLY A 9 -12.73 7.18 3.74
C GLY A 9 -12.29 7.79 5.07
N GLY A 10 -11.02 8.20 5.17
CA GLY A 10 -10.52 8.89 6.36
C GLY A 10 -10.26 8.02 7.61
N CYS A 11 -10.48 6.72 7.59
CA CYS A 11 -10.26 5.83 8.74
C CYS A 11 -8.78 5.51 9.05
N GLY A 12 -7.83 6.15 8.35
CA GLY A 12 -6.41 5.99 8.63
C GLY A 12 -5.70 4.87 7.86
N LYS A 13 -6.25 4.31 6.77
CA LYS A 13 -5.59 3.27 5.95
C LYS A 13 -4.18 3.69 5.52
N THR A 14 -4.07 4.74 4.71
CA THR A 14 -2.79 5.25 4.21
C THR A 14 -1.85 5.65 5.35
N THR A 15 -2.38 6.25 6.42
CA THR A 15 -1.60 6.60 7.62
C THR A 15 -1.03 5.34 8.28
N THR A 16 -1.84 4.29 8.42
CA THR A 16 -1.39 3.01 8.99
C THR A 16 -0.31 2.38 8.10
N VAL A 17 -0.54 2.31 6.79
CA VAL A 17 0.41 1.73 5.81
C VAL A 17 1.75 2.46 5.86
N THR A 18 1.75 3.78 5.77
CA THR A 18 2.98 4.58 5.69
C THR A 18 3.77 4.52 6.99
N ASN A 19 3.11 4.62 8.16
CA ASN A 19 3.79 4.56 9.45
C ASN A 19 4.28 3.15 9.79
N LEU A 20 3.47 2.12 9.53
CA LEU A 20 3.87 0.72 9.74
C LEU A 20 5.05 0.36 8.84
N GLY A 21 4.98 0.70 7.55
CA GLY A 21 6.05 0.47 6.59
C GLY A 21 7.35 1.16 6.99
N ALA A 22 7.28 2.43 7.38
CA ALA A 22 8.44 3.17 7.86
C ALA A 22 9.02 2.56 9.16
N ALA A 23 8.18 2.24 10.14
CA ALA A 23 8.62 1.65 11.40
C ALA A 23 9.32 0.30 11.21
N LEU A 24 8.78 -0.59 10.37
CA LEU A 24 9.37 -1.89 10.07
C LEU A 24 10.65 -1.78 9.24
N SER A 25 10.75 -0.79 8.35
CA SER A 25 11.98 -0.55 7.57
C SER A 25 13.12 0.01 8.43
N LEU A 26 12.82 0.73 9.49
CA LEU A 26 13.78 1.27 10.44
C LEU A 26 14.19 0.23 11.50
N GLY A 27 13.27 -0.66 11.87
CA GLY A 27 13.45 -1.53 13.01
C GLY A 27 13.40 -0.77 14.36
N SER A 28 13.77 -1.44 15.43
CA SER A 28 13.90 -0.84 16.78
C SER A 28 14.89 -1.65 17.59
N GLU A 29 16.05 -1.08 17.89
CA GLU A 29 17.06 -1.72 18.75
C GLU A 29 16.50 -1.98 20.14
N GLU A 30 15.78 -1.02 20.71
CA GLU A 30 15.15 -1.10 22.04
C GLU A 30 14.20 -2.30 22.16
N ARG A 31 13.49 -2.63 21.07
CA ARG A 31 12.53 -3.75 21.00
C ARG A 31 13.11 -5.00 20.35
N GLY A 32 14.38 -5.01 19.98
CA GLY A 32 15.01 -6.13 19.29
C GLY A 32 14.44 -6.39 17.88
N ILE A 33 13.80 -5.40 17.26
CA ILE A 33 13.19 -5.52 15.93
C ILE A 33 14.23 -5.12 14.88
N LYS A 34 14.66 -6.07 14.06
CA LYS A 34 15.60 -5.81 12.96
C LYS A 34 14.89 -5.07 11.80
N PRO A 35 15.59 -4.14 11.11
CA PRO A 35 15.10 -3.54 9.88
C PRO A 35 14.68 -4.58 8.84
N ARG A 36 13.58 -4.33 8.13
CA ARG A 36 13.04 -5.19 7.08
C ARG A 36 13.05 -4.46 5.74
N LYS A 37 13.28 -5.20 4.65
CA LYS A 37 13.05 -4.68 3.30
C LYS A 37 11.55 -4.62 3.05
N VAL A 38 10.99 -3.42 3.06
CA VAL A 38 9.54 -3.20 2.94
C VAL A 38 9.22 -2.57 1.60
N LEU A 39 8.25 -3.14 0.89
CA LEU A 39 7.60 -2.52 -0.25
C LEU A 39 6.21 -2.05 0.16
N ILE A 40 5.91 -0.76 0.00
CA ILE A 40 4.54 -0.27 0.05
C ILE A 40 4.00 -0.25 -1.38
N VAL A 41 2.82 -0.85 -1.57
CA VAL A 41 2.06 -0.85 -2.83
C VAL A 41 0.84 0.04 -2.64
N ASP A 42 0.75 1.13 -3.39
CA ASP A 42 -0.41 2.01 -3.39
C ASP A 42 -1.40 1.57 -4.47
N LEU A 43 -2.62 1.20 -4.07
CA LEU A 43 -3.73 0.88 -4.98
C LEU A 43 -4.83 1.94 -4.97
N ASP A 44 -4.67 3.02 -4.19
CA ASP A 44 -5.63 4.12 -4.23
C ASP A 44 -5.26 5.07 -5.40
N PRO A 45 -6.10 5.22 -6.43
CA PRO A 45 -5.82 6.12 -7.56
C PRO A 45 -5.46 7.55 -7.16
N ARG A 46 -5.85 7.98 -5.96
CA ARG A 46 -5.48 9.31 -5.43
C ARG A 46 -3.99 9.46 -5.15
N GLY A 47 -3.23 8.35 -5.05
CA GLY A 47 -1.79 8.35 -4.86
C GLY A 47 -1.35 9.04 -3.55
N ASN A 48 -2.08 8.80 -2.46
CA ASN A 48 -1.85 9.49 -1.18
C ASN A 48 -0.57 9.01 -0.47
N VAL A 49 -0.13 7.79 -0.72
CA VAL A 49 1.15 7.28 -0.18
C VAL A 49 2.31 8.12 -0.70
N ALA A 50 2.37 8.35 -2.02
CA ALA A 50 3.39 9.20 -2.63
C ALA A 50 3.39 10.61 -2.03
N THR A 51 2.22 11.21 -1.84
CA THR A 51 2.07 12.53 -1.21
C THR A 51 2.60 12.54 0.22
N THR A 52 2.31 11.52 1.01
CA THR A 52 2.77 11.39 2.41
C THR A 52 4.29 11.37 2.51
N PHE A 53 4.98 10.72 1.57
CA PHE A 53 6.44 10.71 1.50
C PHE A 53 7.04 11.93 0.77
N GLY A 54 6.20 12.89 0.37
CA GLY A 54 6.65 14.11 -0.31
C GLY A 54 7.16 13.88 -1.73
N VAL A 55 6.75 12.78 -2.35
CA VAL A 55 7.06 12.49 -3.75
C VAL A 55 6.25 13.43 -4.64
N ASP A 56 6.93 14.03 -5.61
CA ASP A 56 6.28 14.88 -6.61
C ASP A 56 5.54 13.99 -7.62
N LYS A 57 4.22 14.08 -7.66
CA LYS A 57 3.39 13.28 -8.55
C LYS A 57 3.67 13.52 -10.04
N ASN A 58 4.12 14.73 -10.38
CA ASN A 58 4.50 15.06 -11.76
C ASN A 58 5.86 14.45 -12.18
N ALA A 59 6.64 13.96 -11.20
CA ALA A 59 7.94 13.32 -11.42
C ALA A 59 7.91 11.83 -11.10
N LEU A 60 6.72 11.22 -10.97
CA LEU A 60 6.58 9.77 -10.92
C LEU A 60 7.13 9.17 -12.22
N GLY A 61 7.79 8.05 -12.11
CA GLY A 61 8.06 7.19 -13.26
C GLY A 61 6.85 6.33 -13.57
N PRO A 62 7.05 5.13 -14.12
CA PRO A 62 5.99 4.14 -14.24
C PRO A 62 5.35 3.83 -12.87
N THR A 63 4.05 3.59 -12.87
CA THR A 63 3.23 3.44 -11.66
C THR A 63 2.54 2.08 -11.66
N MET A 64 1.71 1.83 -10.64
CA MET A 64 0.87 0.65 -10.55
C MET A 64 -0.04 0.46 -11.77
N ASN A 65 -0.51 1.55 -12.39
CA ASN A 65 -1.27 1.50 -13.63
C ASN A 65 -0.48 0.80 -14.75
N GLY A 66 0.74 1.23 -15.01
CA GLY A 66 1.59 0.60 -16.04
C GLY A 66 1.95 -0.85 -15.74
N LEU A 67 2.11 -1.20 -14.45
CA LEU A 67 2.36 -2.58 -14.04
C LEU A 67 1.14 -3.48 -14.29
N PHE A 68 -0.07 -3.03 -13.98
CA PHE A 68 -1.30 -3.76 -14.32
C PHE A 68 -1.45 -3.92 -15.83
N GLN A 69 -1.15 -2.86 -16.62
CA GLN A 69 -1.22 -2.93 -18.07
C GLN A 69 -0.27 -4.02 -18.62
N ALA A 70 0.96 -4.08 -18.13
CA ALA A 70 1.91 -5.13 -18.52
C ALA A 70 1.39 -6.55 -18.22
N VAL A 71 0.71 -6.73 -17.05
CA VAL A 71 0.07 -8.01 -16.71
C VAL A 71 -1.11 -8.34 -17.62
N ILE A 72 -1.90 -7.33 -18.00
CA ILE A 72 -3.05 -7.47 -18.91
C ILE A 72 -2.58 -7.89 -20.30
N ASP A 73 -1.49 -7.29 -20.77
CA ASP A 73 -0.89 -7.55 -22.08
C ASP A 73 -0.12 -8.88 -22.14
N GLY A 74 0.03 -9.59 -21.01
CA GLY A 74 0.77 -10.84 -20.91
C GLY A 74 2.29 -10.67 -21.05
N SER A 75 2.80 -9.48 -20.80
CA SER A 75 4.24 -9.17 -20.84
C SER A 75 4.98 -9.88 -19.70
N ARG A 76 6.28 -10.14 -19.91
CA ARG A 76 7.16 -10.56 -18.80
C ARG A 76 7.22 -9.45 -17.76
N ILE A 77 6.86 -9.77 -16.52
CA ILE A 77 6.81 -8.79 -15.44
C ILE A 77 8.20 -8.62 -14.82
N ASP A 78 8.72 -7.39 -14.93
CA ASP A 78 9.80 -6.87 -14.09
C ASP A 78 9.24 -5.70 -13.28
N ILE A 79 9.19 -5.82 -11.95
CA ILE A 79 8.63 -4.79 -11.08
C ILE A 79 9.58 -3.61 -10.88
N ASN A 80 10.89 -3.79 -11.09
CA ASN A 80 11.92 -2.81 -10.72
C ASN A 80 11.72 -1.42 -11.37
N PRO A 81 11.32 -1.30 -12.65
CA PRO A 81 11.07 0.01 -13.26
C PRO A 81 9.93 0.81 -12.60
N PHE A 82 9.01 0.12 -11.92
CA PHE A 82 7.82 0.70 -11.30
C PHE A 82 8.05 1.07 -9.82
N VAL A 83 9.12 0.57 -9.22
CA VAL A 83 9.44 0.79 -7.80
C VAL A 83 10.30 2.02 -7.62
N ILE A 84 9.89 2.90 -6.70
CA ILE A 84 10.73 3.98 -6.18
C ILE A 84 11.63 3.38 -5.10
N PRO A 85 12.96 3.28 -5.33
CA PRO A 85 13.87 2.66 -4.38
C PRO A 85 14.13 3.57 -3.18
N PRO A 86 14.71 3.04 -2.08
CA PRO A 86 14.91 3.76 -0.81
C PRO A 86 15.67 5.07 -0.94
N GLU A 87 16.71 5.12 -1.76
CA GLU A 87 17.55 6.32 -1.95
C GLU A 87 16.75 7.45 -2.61
N ARG A 88 15.92 7.11 -3.60
CA ARG A 88 15.07 8.08 -4.29
C ARG A 88 13.96 8.57 -3.38
N LEU A 89 13.35 7.66 -2.59
CA LEU A 89 12.32 7.99 -1.60
C LEU A 89 12.88 8.92 -0.51
N THR A 90 14.03 8.58 0.06
CA THR A 90 14.74 9.41 1.06
C THR A 90 15.05 10.81 0.52
N ARG A 91 15.45 10.93 -0.76
CA ARG A 91 15.70 12.24 -1.40
C ARG A 91 14.44 13.09 -1.45
N TRP A 92 13.28 12.51 -1.78
CA TRP A 92 12.01 13.21 -1.80
C TRP A 92 11.58 13.66 -0.40
N MET A 93 11.67 12.78 0.59
CA MET A 93 11.35 13.09 1.99
C MET A 93 12.19 14.26 2.51
N ARG A 94 13.49 14.26 2.25
CA ARG A 94 14.39 15.38 2.62
C ARG A 94 14.02 16.69 1.92
N LYS A 95 13.65 16.63 0.64
CA LYS A 95 13.22 17.80 -0.13
C LYS A 95 11.91 18.37 0.42
N ALA A 96 10.95 17.51 0.72
CA ALA A 96 9.68 17.90 1.33
C ALA A 96 9.88 18.53 2.72
N TRP A 97 10.73 17.92 3.56
CA TRP A 97 11.07 18.49 4.87
C TRP A 97 11.66 19.90 4.77
N LYS A 98 12.66 20.11 3.90
CA LYS A 98 13.27 21.43 3.71
C LYS A 98 12.26 22.47 3.25
N ARG A 99 11.29 22.11 2.43
CA ARG A 99 10.21 22.98 1.97
C ARG A 99 9.27 23.36 3.10
N GLN A 100 8.91 22.40 3.96
CA GLN A 100 8.00 22.61 5.08
C GLN A 100 8.66 23.36 6.25
N PHE A 101 9.96 23.17 6.46
CA PHE A 101 10.72 23.74 7.57
C PHE A 101 12.01 24.45 7.10
N PRO A 102 11.89 25.56 6.32
CA PRO A 102 13.07 26.21 5.67
C PRO A 102 14.09 26.74 6.68
N ASN A 103 13.64 27.13 7.88
CA ASN A 103 14.49 27.74 8.91
C ASN A 103 15.07 26.72 9.92
N ARG A 104 14.89 25.44 9.74
CA ARG A 104 15.53 24.43 10.59
C ARG A 104 16.87 23.98 10.00
N PRO A 105 18.01 24.34 10.64
CA PRO A 105 19.35 24.12 10.10
C PRO A 105 19.73 22.62 10.09
N ARG A 106 19.16 21.83 10.97
CA ARG A 106 19.33 20.37 10.97
C ARG A 106 18.19 19.74 10.16
N GLY A 107 18.53 18.80 9.30
CA GLY A 107 17.52 17.98 8.60
C GLY A 107 16.54 17.34 9.58
N PRO A 108 15.61 16.54 9.07
CA PRO A 108 14.63 15.87 9.92
C PRO A 108 15.30 15.19 11.13
N PRO A 109 14.63 15.20 12.33
CA PRO A 109 15.25 14.84 13.62
C PRO A 109 15.73 13.40 13.74
N VAL A 110 15.31 12.52 12.86
CA VAL A 110 15.74 11.11 12.81
C VAL A 110 16.64 10.96 11.60
N SER A 111 17.61 10.08 11.66
CA SER A 111 18.36 9.64 10.47
C SER A 111 17.35 9.06 9.46
N HIS A 112 16.79 9.94 8.63
CA HIS A 112 15.74 9.60 7.67
C HIS A 112 16.36 8.87 6.48
N LYS A 113 17.17 7.88 6.78
CA LYS A 113 17.57 6.85 5.87
C LYS A 113 16.56 5.72 6.00
N VAL A 114 15.52 5.78 5.22
CA VAL A 114 14.67 4.61 4.99
C VAL A 114 15.38 3.71 3.98
N ASP A 115 16.56 3.20 4.40
CA ASP A 115 17.43 2.41 3.52
C ASP A 115 16.79 1.08 3.08
N SER A 116 15.64 0.75 3.64
CA SER A 116 14.93 -0.51 3.42
C SER A 116 13.44 -0.32 3.06
N LEU A 117 12.99 0.91 2.76
CA LEU A 117 11.62 1.22 2.35
C LEU A 117 11.55 1.60 0.89
N SER A 118 10.76 0.88 0.12
CA SER A 118 10.45 1.16 -1.28
C SER A 118 8.96 1.43 -1.48
N LEU A 119 8.61 2.13 -2.55
CA LEU A 119 7.23 2.46 -2.89
C LEU A 119 6.93 2.09 -4.34
N LEU A 120 5.85 1.36 -4.57
CA LEU A 120 5.18 1.20 -5.86
C LEU A 120 3.98 2.14 -5.87
N PRO A 121 4.08 3.30 -6.55
CA PRO A 121 3.09 4.35 -6.44
C PRO A 121 1.88 4.11 -7.35
N ALA A 122 0.72 4.65 -6.94
CA ALA A 122 -0.46 4.81 -7.79
C ALA A 122 -0.50 6.20 -8.45
N ASP A 123 -1.30 6.29 -9.50
CA ASP A 123 -1.72 7.53 -10.13
C ASP A 123 -3.22 7.49 -10.48
N LEU A 124 -3.74 8.59 -11.02
CA LEU A 124 -5.17 8.71 -11.36
C LEU A 124 -5.60 7.74 -12.46
N ASP A 125 -4.70 7.35 -13.35
CA ASP A 125 -4.99 6.45 -14.48
C ASP A 125 -5.32 5.03 -13.99
N LEU A 126 -4.92 4.67 -12.77
CA LEU A 126 -5.28 3.41 -12.13
C LEU A 126 -6.82 3.21 -12.02
N SER A 127 -7.61 4.29 -12.02
CA SER A 127 -9.08 4.20 -12.08
C SER A 127 -9.57 3.57 -13.38
N GLY A 128 -8.86 3.78 -14.49
CA GLY A 128 -9.18 3.18 -15.80
C GLY A 128 -8.92 1.67 -15.82
N ILE A 129 -7.89 1.23 -15.12
CA ILE A 129 -7.54 -0.20 -15.00
C ILE A 129 -8.66 -1.01 -14.34
N GLU A 130 -9.38 -0.45 -13.39
CA GLU A 130 -10.50 -1.17 -12.74
C GLU A 130 -11.59 -1.53 -13.76
N ILE A 131 -11.86 -0.64 -14.72
CA ILE A 131 -12.81 -0.87 -15.80
C ILE A 131 -12.28 -1.94 -16.76
N GLU A 132 -11.03 -1.84 -17.15
CA GLU A 132 -10.41 -2.81 -18.08
C GLU A 132 -10.32 -4.21 -17.46
N LEU A 133 -9.90 -4.31 -16.22
CA LEU A 133 -9.86 -5.57 -15.48
C LEU A 133 -11.23 -6.23 -15.37
N ALA A 134 -12.31 -5.45 -15.26
CA ALA A 134 -13.66 -5.98 -15.12
C ALA A 134 -14.06 -6.91 -16.29
N MET A 135 -13.46 -6.71 -17.46
CA MET A 135 -13.70 -7.50 -18.67
C MET A 135 -12.78 -8.72 -18.83
N ARG A 136 -11.86 -8.96 -17.90
CA ARG A 136 -10.84 -10.00 -18.00
C ARG A 136 -11.14 -11.23 -17.14
N ILE A 137 -10.84 -12.41 -17.63
CA ILE A 137 -10.87 -13.66 -16.87
C ILE A 137 -9.71 -13.64 -15.86
N GLY A 138 -9.96 -14.10 -14.60
CA GLY A 138 -8.97 -14.09 -13.53
C GLY A 138 -8.55 -12.68 -13.11
N ARG A 139 -9.45 -11.71 -13.29
CA ARG A 139 -9.27 -10.29 -12.96
C ARG A 139 -8.89 -10.04 -11.50
N GLU A 140 -9.34 -10.91 -10.60
CA GLU A 140 -9.06 -10.85 -9.18
C GLU A 140 -7.64 -11.24 -8.79
N HIS A 141 -6.90 -11.93 -9.67
CA HIS A 141 -5.54 -12.42 -9.42
C HIS A 141 -4.43 -11.53 -10.00
N ARG A 142 -4.77 -10.44 -10.71
CA ARG A 142 -3.80 -9.65 -11.47
C ARG A 142 -2.74 -8.99 -10.60
N LEU A 143 -3.10 -8.50 -9.41
CA LEU A 143 -2.13 -7.95 -8.46
C LEU A 143 -1.17 -9.03 -7.96
N ARG A 144 -1.65 -10.22 -7.66
CA ARG A 144 -0.79 -11.32 -7.21
C ARG A 144 0.27 -11.66 -8.26
N ILE A 145 -0.14 -11.76 -9.53
CA ILE A 145 0.76 -11.98 -10.67
C ILE A 145 1.77 -10.82 -10.78
N ALA A 146 1.30 -9.58 -10.69
CA ALA A 146 2.14 -8.40 -10.76
C ALA A 146 3.24 -8.36 -9.69
N LEU A 147 2.97 -8.93 -8.51
CA LEU A 147 3.87 -8.89 -7.34
C LEU A 147 4.71 -10.16 -7.15
N GLU A 148 4.60 -11.18 -8.02
CA GLU A 148 5.37 -12.43 -7.86
C GLU A 148 6.88 -12.17 -7.73
N GLY A 149 7.46 -11.37 -8.62
CA GLY A 149 8.89 -11.02 -8.56
C GLY A 149 9.30 -10.14 -7.37
N ALA A 150 8.35 -9.46 -6.73
CA ALA A 150 8.60 -8.66 -5.53
C ALA A 150 8.73 -9.53 -4.27
N MET A 151 8.05 -10.68 -4.23
CA MET A 151 8.05 -11.56 -3.05
C MET A 151 9.44 -12.12 -2.71
N GLU A 152 10.33 -12.21 -3.69
CA GLU A 152 11.71 -12.66 -3.51
C GLU A 152 12.65 -11.53 -3.08
N GLN A 153 12.28 -10.27 -3.34
CA GLN A 153 13.13 -9.10 -3.14
C GLN A 153 12.86 -8.40 -1.80
N PHE A 154 11.63 -8.53 -1.27
CA PHE A 154 11.17 -7.82 -0.07
C PHE A 154 10.75 -8.78 1.03
N ASP A 155 11.12 -8.48 2.29
CA ASP A 155 10.70 -9.24 3.46
C ASP A 155 9.21 -9.06 3.76
N LEU A 156 8.67 -7.89 3.42
CA LEU A 156 7.26 -7.52 3.64
C LEU A 156 6.75 -6.62 2.54
N ILE A 157 5.56 -6.92 2.03
CA ILE A 157 4.80 -6.07 1.11
C ILE A 157 3.53 -5.63 1.84
N ILE A 158 3.31 -4.29 1.94
CA ILE A 158 2.14 -3.69 2.55
C ILE A 158 1.33 -2.98 1.47
N ILE A 159 0.04 -3.32 1.36
CA ILE A 159 -0.83 -2.84 0.29
C ILE A 159 -1.82 -1.83 0.88
N ASP A 160 -1.76 -0.58 0.41
CA ASP A 160 -2.77 0.46 0.68
C ASP A 160 -3.92 0.32 -0.31
N THR A 161 -5.17 0.37 0.16
CA THR A 161 -6.34 0.15 -0.68
C THR A 161 -7.22 1.40 -0.77
N PRO A 162 -7.97 1.57 -1.88
CA PRO A 162 -8.96 2.64 -1.99
C PRO A 162 -10.07 2.50 -0.94
N ALA A 163 -10.86 3.56 -0.77
CA ALA A 163 -12.03 3.58 0.11
C ALA A 163 -13.27 3.00 -0.59
N SER A 164 -13.11 1.85 -1.24
CA SER A 164 -14.18 1.12 -1.92
C SER A 164 -13.94 -0.39 -1.77
N LEU A 165 -14.98 -1.18 -1.94
CA LEU A 165 -14.87 -2.64 -2.03
C LEU A 165 -14.89 -3.10 -3.50
N GLY A 166 -14.31 -2.29 -4.39
CA GLY A 166 -14.17 -2.56 -5.83
C GLY A 166 -13.12 -3.60 -6.15
N LEU A 167 -12.85 -3.76 -7.45
CA LEU A 167 -11.97 -4.81 -7.96
C LEU A 167 -10.51 -4.65 -7.52
N LEU A 168 -10.02 -3.41 -7.32
CA LEU A 168 -8.68 -3.15 -6.77
C LEU A 168 -8.56 -3.68 -5.32
N THR A 169 -9.60 -3.47 -4.49
CA THR A 169 -9.61 -4.01 -3.12
C THR A 169 -9.70 -5.54 -3.13
N VAL A 170 -10.50 -6.13 -4.03
CA VAL A 170 -10.54 -7.60 -4.20
C VAL A 170 -9.17 -8.13 -4.62
N ASN A 171 -8.46 -7.46 -5.54
CA ASN A 171 -7.10 -7.82 -5.92
C ASN A 171 -6.13 -7.78 -4.73
N ALA A 172 -6.22 -6.75 -3.88
CA ALA A 172 -5.41 -6.65 -2.67
C ALA A 172 -5.65 -7.83 -1.72
N LEU A 173 -6.92 -8.16 -1.45
CA LEU A 173 -7.31 -9.29 -0.60
C LEU A 173 -6.92 -10.65 -1.21
N THR A 174 -6.95 -10.78 -2.53
CA THR A 174 -6.54 -11.99 -3.25
C THR A 174 -5.04 -12.20 -3.19
N ALA A 175 -4.27 -11.13 -3.24
CA ALA A 175 -2.80 -11.18 -3.19
C ALA A 175 -2.26 -11.37 -1.77
N ALA A 176 -2.96 -10.86 -0.74
CA ALA A 176 -2.47 -10.81 0.62
C ALA A 176 -2.55 -12.15 1.37
N ASP A 177 -1.63 -12.34 2.33
CA ASP A 177 -1.67 -13.42 3.32
C ASP A 177 -2.42 -12.95 4.58
N TRP A 178 -2.33 -11.66 4.89
CA TRP A 178 -2.87 -11.04 6.09
C TRP A 178 -3.68 -9.78 5.76
N LEU A 179 -4.71 -9.56 6.55
CA LEU A 179 -5.58 -8.37 6.51
C LEU A 179 -5.49 -7.61 7.83
N LEU A 180 -5.25 -6.30 7.76
CA LEU A 180 -5.38 -5.35 8.87
C LEU A 180 -6.52 -4.39 8.57
N ILE A 181 -7.42 -4.19 9.53
CA ILE A 181 -8.60 -3.32 9.37
C ILE A 181 -8.46 -2.11 10.31
N PRO A 182 -8.07 -0.94 9.84
CA PRO A 182 -8.13 0.28 10.64
C PRO A 182 -9.58 0.77 10.75
N ILE A 183 -10.04 1.05 11.98
CA ILE A 183 -11.40 1.48 12.29
C ILE A 183 -11.36 2.71 13.17
N GLN A 184 -12.15 3.74 12.82
CA GLN A 184 -12.42 4.84 13.73
C GLN A 184 -13.34 4.40 14.87
N ALA A 185 -13.09 4.87 16.10
CA ALA A 185 -13.93 4.62 17.26
C ALA A 185 -15.23 5.45 17.19
N GLU A 186 -16.10 5.14 16.20
CA GLU A 186 -17.39 5.82 15.97
C GLU A 186 -18.54 4.82 15.94
N PHE A 187 -19.73 5.30 16.29
CA PHE A 187 -20.94 4.46 16.37
C PHE A 187 -21.27 3.70 15.07
N TYR A 188 -21.06 4.32 13.91
CA TYR A 188 -21.33 3.69 12.60
C TYR A 188 -20.22 2.75 12.09
N ALA A 189 -19.18 2.54 12.87
CA ALA A 189 -18.08 1.65 12.49
C ALA A 189 -18.54 0.17 12.37
N LEU A 190 -19.53 -0.23 13.14
CA LEU A 190 -20.07 -1.61 13.14
C LEU A 190 -20.81 -1.94 11.84
N GLU A 191 -21.62 -1.03 11.31
CA GLU A 191 -22.34 -1.24 10.05
C GLU A 191 -21.39 -1.37 8.87
N SER A 192 -20.40 -0.50 8.85
CA SER A 192 -19.35 -0.53 7.83
C SER A 192 -18.52 -1.81 7.88
N MET A 193 -18.34 -2.40 9.05
CA MET A 193 -17.65 -3.65 9.26
C MET A 193 -18.40 -4.85 8.65
N GLY A 194 -19.73 -4.87 8.71
CA GLY A 194 -20.53 -5.95 8.16
C GLY A 194 -20.25 -6.20 6.68
N GLN A 195 -20.28 -5.16 5.87
CA GLN A 195 -20.01 -5.25 4.42
C GLN A 195 -18.59 -5.72 4.11
N LEU A 196 -17.61 -5.25 4.88
CA LEU A 196 -16.22 -5.67 4.73
C LEU A 196 -16.04 -7.15 5.08
N LEU A 197 -16.64 -7.61 6.19
CA LEU A 197 -16.59 -9.02 6.60
C LEU A 197 -17.27 -9.94 5.58
N ASP A 198 -18.37 -9.52 4.98
CA ASP A 198 -19.04 -10.29 3.91
C ASP A 198 -18.15 -10.39 2.66
N THR A 199 -17.48 -9.30 2.29
CA THR A 199 -16.52 -9.31 1.20
C THR A 199 -15.33 -10.23 1.52
N LEU A 200 -14.81 -10.16 2.73
CA LEU A 200 -13.73 -11.03 3.21
C LEU A 200 -14.14 -12.52 3.12
N ARG A 201 -15.32 -12.88 3.62
CA ARG A 201 -15.83 -14.26 3.53
C ARG A 201 -15.94 -14.75 2.07
N LYS A 202 -16.43 -13.89 1.15
CA LYS A 202 -16.51 -14.21 -0.28
C LYS A 202 -15.10 -14.44 -0.88
N VAL A 203 -14.14 -13.60 -0.54
CA VAL A 203 -12.75 -13.76 -1.01
C VAL A 203 -12.15 -15.06 -0.44
N GLN A 204 -12.28 -15.30 0.87
CA GLN A 204 -11.76 -16.52 1.50
C GLN A 204 -12.39 -17.78 0.92
N SER A 205 -13.69 -17.79 0.65
CA SER A 205 -14.37 -19.00 0.16
C SER A 205 -14.15 -19.30 -1.31
N ARG A 206 -13.79 -18.30 -2.14
CA ARG A 206 -13.77 -18.46 -3.61
C ARG A 206 -12.41 -18.24 -4.25
N VAL A 207 -11.58 -17.37 -3.67
CA VAL A 207 -10.39 -16.82 -4.36
C VAL A 207 -9.11 -17.02 -3.55
N ASN A 208 -9.12 -16.72 -2.24
CA ASN A 208 -7.96 -16.80 -1.37
C ASN A 208 -8.31 -17.41 0.00
N PRO A 209 -8.41 -18.75 0.08
CA PRO A 209 -8.72 -19.44 1.35
C PRO A 209 -7.66 -19.25 2.44
N SER A 210 -6.44 -18.87 2.08
CA SER A 210 -5.33 -18.69 3.02
C SER A 210 -5.30 -17.32 3.69
N LEU A 211 -6.13 -16.36 3.22
CA LEU A 211 -6.18 -15.00 3.79
C LEU A 211 -6.62 -15.03 5.26
N LYS A 212 -5.83 -14.42 6.13
CA LYS A 212 -6.08 -14.38 7.58
C LYS A 212 -6.27 -12.94 8.06
N LEU A 213 -7.18 -12.76 9.00
CA LEU A 213 -7.31 -11.48 9.71
C LEU A 213 -6.16 -11.36 10.72
N LEU A 214 -5.28 -10.39 10.52
CA LEU A 214 -4.21 -10.04 11.46
C LEU A 214 -4.79 -9.36 12.71
N GLY A 215 -5.73 -8.45 12.49
CA GLY A 215 -6.39 -7.72 13.56
C GLY A 215 -7.15 -6.50 13.09
N ILE A 216 -7.72 -5.82 14.06
CA ILE A 216 -8.44 -4.56 13.91
C ILE A 216 -7.64 -3.51 14.68
N SER A 217 -7.31 -2.39 14.02
CA SER A 217 -6.63 -1.26 14.65
C SER A 217 -7.60 -0.12 14.86
N MET A 218 -7.85 0.26 16.11
CA MET A 218 -8.64 1.44 16.42
C MET A 218 -7.81 2.69 16.14
N THR A 219 -8.38 3.60 15.35
CA THR A 219 -7.77 4.87 14.99
C THR A 219 -8.61 6.03 15.53
N MET A 220 -7.99 7.21 15.70
CA MET A 220 -8.66 8.44 16.17
C MET A 220 -9.41 8.22 17.50
N VAL A 221 -8.81 7.47 18.42
CA VAL A 221 -9.31 7.31 19.78
C VAL A 221 -9.02 8.61 20.53
N GLN A 222 -10.09 9.26 21.04
CA GLN A 222 -10.00 10.46 21.90
C GLN A 222 -9.90 10.06 23.34
#